data_d76e118e1056457e516f93a07f74018a
#
_entry.id   d76e118e1056457e516f93a07f74018a
#
_cell.length_a   1.000
_cell.length_b   1.000
_cell.length_c   1.000
_cell.angle_alpha   90.00
_cell.angle_beta   90.00
_cell.angle_gamma   90.00
#
_symmetry.space_group_name_H-M   'P 1'
#
loop_
_entity.id
_entity.type
_entity.pdbx_description
1 polymer ?
#
loop_
_entity_poly.entity_id
_entity_poly.type
_entity_poly.pdbx_seq_one_letter_code
_entity_poly.pdbx_strand_id
1 'polypeptide(L)'
;MIEDAATLGCFFSRLQCREQIKQLLAAYEEIRHPRCENAYQAFLKTDQVHKCPVGLQQEARDASFQRAFAGENGRIDEELIPSLWQPPLLTFAYDPSEAVDDWWTKWGSFLSPSESIQCKSALTDLQVCTSVE
;
A
#
# COMPACT_ATOMS: atom_id res chain seq x y z
N MET A 1 -1.95 5.68 -5.44
CA MET A 1 -0.99 6.72 -5.87
C MET A 1 0.00 7.13 -4.78
N ILE A 2 -0.41 7.57 -3.57
CA ILE A 2 0.56 7.95 -2.51
C ILE A 2 1.36 6.72 -2.05
N GLU A 3 0.70 5.63 -1.73
CA GLU A 3 1.37 4.37 -1.36
C GLU A 3 2.30 3.85 -2.46
N ASP A 4 1.94 4.02 -3.74
CA ASP A 4 2.78 3.60 -4.87
C ASP A 4 4.08 4.39 -4.93
N ALA A 5 3.98 5.71 -4.76
CA ALA A 5 5.15 6.59 -4.72
C ALA A 5 6.05 6.27 -3.52
N ALA A 6 5.45 6.03 -2.34
CA ALA A 6 6.20 5.66 -1.14
C ALA A 6 6.92 4.32 -1.32
N THR A 7 6.22 3.29 -1.83
CA THR A 7 6.81 1.96 -2.08
C THR A 7 7.98 2.05 -3.07
N LEU A 8 7.80 2.78 -4.19
CA LEU A 8 8.87 3.00 -5.16
C LEU A 8 10.04 3.77 -4.52
N GLY A 9 9.76 4.83 -3.76
CA GLY A 9 10.78 5.59 -3.06
C GLY A 9 11.61 4.72 -2.11
N CYS A 10 10.95 3.85 -1.32
CA CYS A 10 11.62 2.91 -0.42
C CYS A 10 12.50 1.91 -1.17
N PHE A 11 12.04 1.36 -2.31
CA PHE A 11 12.86 0.44 -3.12
C PHE A 11 14.03 1.16 -3.77
N PHE A 12 13.79 2.31 -4.41
CA PHE A 12 14.84 3.03 -5.11
C PHE A 12 15.87 3.70 -4.18
N SER A 13 15.52 3.97 -2.92
CA SER A 13 16.50 4.42 -1.92
C SER A 13 17.57 3.36 -1.62
N ARG A 14 17.32 2.09 -1.95
CA ARG A 14 18.23 0.96 -1.76
C ARG A 14 18.92 0.52 -3.05
N LEU A 15 18.67 1.22 -4.16
CA LEU A 15 19.26 0.95 -5.46
C LEU A 15 20.77 1.19 -5.43
N GLN A 16 21.56 0.18 -5.79
CA GLN A 16 23.02 0.25 -5.85
C GLN A 16 23.53 0.27 -7.30
N CYS A 17 22.82 -0.38 -8.21
CA CYS A 17 23.20 -0.43 -9.62
C CYS A 17 22.00 -0.56 -10.54
N ARG A 18 22.18 -0.18 -11.81
CA ARG A 18 21.10 -0.12 -12.80
C ARG A 18 20.46 -1.49 -13.08
N GLU A 19 21.24 -2.53 -12.98
CA GLU A 19 20.81 -3.91 -13.24
C GLU A 19 19.73 -4.37 -12.26
N GLN A 20 19.71 -3.81 -11.05
CA GLN A 20 18.70 -4.11 -10.02
C GLN A 20 17.32 -3.51 -10.34
N ILE A 21 17.23 -2.49 -11.21
CA ILE A 21 15.96 -1.76 -11.48
C ILE A 21 14.85 -2.73 -11.86
N LYS A 22 15.12 -3.66 -12.76
CA LYS A 22 14.13 -4.62 -13.24
C LYS A 22 13.59 -5.51 -12.09
N GLN A 23 14.48 -5.93 -11.21
CA GLN A 23 14.12 -6.76 -10.05
C GLN A 23 13.35 -5.97 -9.00
N LEU A 24 13.74 -4.71 -8.75
CA LEU A 24 13.02 -3.82 -7.83
C LEU A 24 11.62 -3.47 -8.35
N LEU A 25 11.44 -3.32 -9.66
CA LEU A 25 10.13 -3.10 -10.25
C LEU A 25 9.25 -4.35 -10.15
N ALA A 26 9.81 -5.56 -10.31
CA ALA A 26 9.08 -6.80 -10.08
C ALA A 26 8.66 -6.95 -8.60
N ALA A 27 9.54 -6.62 -7.67
CA ALA A 27 9.24 -6.59 -6.24
C ALA A 27 8.14 -5.57 -5.89
N TYR A 28 8.18 -4.40 -6.50
CA TYR A 28 7.13 -3.41 -6.39
C TYR A 28 5.78 -3.98 -6.83
N GLU A 29 5.72 -4.61 -8.00
CA GLU A 29 4.48 -5.21 -8.52
C GLU A 29 3.96 -6.31 -7.59
N GLU A 30 4.84 -7.17 -7.07
CA GLU A 30 4.50 -8.24 -6.13
C GLU A 30 3.83 -7.71 -4.85
N ILE A 31 4.32 -6.59 -4.29
CA ILE A 31 3.74 -5.96 -3.10
C ILE A 31 2.46 -5.20 -3.45
N ARG A 32 2.47 -4.43 -4.54
CA ARG A 32 1.41 -3.47 -4.83
C ARG A 32 0.17 -4.09 -5.48
N HIS A 33 0.34 -5.12 -6.31
CA HIS A 33 -0.78 -5.74 -6.99
C HIS A 33 -1.82 -6.31 -6.00
N PRO A 34 -1.48 -7.18 -5.04
CA PRO A 34 -2.46 -7.71 -4.09
C PRO A 34 -3.01 -6.61 -3.17
N ARG A 35 -2.21 -5.61 -2.83
CA ARG A 35 -2.66 -4.48 -2.03
C ARG A 35 -3.73 -3.66 -2.74
N CYS A 36 -3.51 -3.32 -4.00
CA CYS A 36 -4.46 -2.57 -4.82
C CYS A 36 -5.76 -3.36 -5.03
N GLU A 37 -5.66 -4.65 -5.30
CA GLU A 37 -6.83 -5.53 -5.43
C GLU A 37 -7.65 -5.58 -4.14
N ASN A 38 -7.00 -5.78 -2.99
CA ASN A 38 -7.68 -5.79 -1.70
C ASN A 38 -8.36 -4.46 -1.37
N ALA A 39 -7.70 -3.33 -1.66
CA ALA A 39 -8.28 -2.01 -1.48
C ALA A 39 -9.48 -1.78 -2.39
N TYR A 40 -9.40 -2.23 -3.64
CA TYR A 40 -10.50 -2.16 -4.60
C TYR A 40 -11.70 -3.00 -4.16
N GLN A 41 -11.48 -4.24 -3.71
CA GLN A 41 -12.53 -5.10 -3.20
C GLN A 41 -13.18 -4.55 -1.93
N ALA A 42 -12.42 -3.95 -1.04
CA ALA A 42 -12.94 -3.26 0.13
C ALA A 42 -13.82 -2.06 -0.26
N PHE A 43 -13.38 -1.28 -1.26
CA PHE A 43 -14.17 -0.18 -1.82
C PHE A 43 -15.49 -0.65 -2.41
N LEU A 44 -15.50 -1.71 -3.22
CA LEU A 44 -16.72 -2.26 -3.83
C LEU A 44 -17.74 -2.71 -2.78
N LYS A 45 -17.28 -3.37 -1.71
CA LYS A 45 -18.14 -3.79 -0.60
C LYS A 45 -18.77 -2.58 0.09
N THR A 46 -17.99 -1.55 0.36
CA THR A 46 -18.45 -0.31 0.98
C THR A 46 -19.46 0.41 0.07
N ASP A 47 -19.16 0.49 -1.22
CA ASP A 47 -20.04 1.11 -2.21
C ASP A 47 -21.40 0.39 -2.32
N GLN A 48 -21.42 -0.94 -2.29
CA GLN A 48 -22.65 -1.73 -2.26
C GLN A 48 -23.51 -1.44 -1.01
N VAL A 49 -22.87 -1.28 0.15
CA VAL A 49 -23.58 -0.93 1.39
C VAL A 49 -24.20 0.46 1.30
N HIS A 50 -23.48 1.42 0.73
CA HIS A 50 -23.98 2.79 0.60
C HIS A 50 -25.07 2.93 -0.47
N LYS A 51 -24.98 2.21 -1.57
CA LYS A 51 -25.91 2.26 -2.70
C LYS A 51 -27.07 1.27 -2.61
N CYS A 52 -27.23 0.62 -1.45
CA CYS A 52 -28.28 -0.37 -1.31
C CYS A 52 -29.66 0.27 -1.55
N PRO A 53 -30.53 -0.36 -2.36
CA PRO A 53 -31.84 0.17 -2.68
C PRO A 53 -32.76 0.23 -1.46
N VAL A 54 -33.76 1.11 -1.52
CA VAL A 54 -34.80 1.23 -0.47
C VAL A 54 -35.47 -0.14 -0.25
N GLY A 55 -35.49 -0.59 1.02
CA GLY A 55 -36.11 -1.86 1.41
C GLY A 55 -35.40 -2.50 2.61
N LEU A 56 -35.68 -3.77 2.83
CA LEU A 56 -35.21 -4.52 4.01
C LEU A 56 -33.69 -4.46 4.24
N GLN A 57 -32.90 -4.42 3.17
CA GLN A 57 -31.44 -4.33 3.28
C GLN A 57 -30.98 -2.96 3.80
N GLN A 58 -31.61 -1.89 3.31
CA GLN A 58 -31.38 -0.53 3.81
C GLN A 58 -31.78 -0.41 5.27
N GLU A 59 -32.97 -0.90 5.64
CA GLU A 59 -33.47 -0.87 7.01
C GLU A 59 -32.53 -1.62 7.97
N ALA A 60 -32.04 -2.79 7.57
CA ALA A 60 -31.08 -3.56 8.36
C ALA A 60 -29.74 -2.83 8.53
N ARG A 61 -29.24 -2.20 7.47
CA ARG A 61 -28.05 -1.35 7.51
C ARG A 61 -28.24 -0.18 8.46
N ASP A 62 -29.32 0.58 8.28
CA ASP A 62 -29.61 1.78 9.07
C ASP A 62 -29.80 1.43 10.56
N ALA A 63 -30.48 0.32 10.85
CA ALA A 63 -30.60 -0.21 12.21
C ALA A 63 -29.23 -0.62 12.80
N SER A 64 -28.30 -1.10 11.99
CA SER A 64 -26.93 -1.43 12.43
C SER A 64 -26.16 -0.17 12.80
N PHE A 65 -26.25 0.87 11.98
CA PHE A 65 -25.64 2.17 12.27
C PHE A 65 -26.26 2.82 13.50
N GLN A 66 -27.59 2.81 13.61
CA GLN A 66 -28.27 3.36 14.78
C GLN A 66 -27.82 2.69 16.08
N ARG A 67 -27.67 1.36 16.10
CA ARG A 67 -27.16 0.63 17.26
C ARG A 67 -25.73 1.02 17.61
N ALA A 68 -24.85 1.14 16.62
CA ALA A 68 -23.47 1.53 16.84
C ALA A 68 -23.32 2.95 17.39
N PHE A 69 -24.23 3.87 17.03
CA PHE A 69 -24.20 5.26 17.48
C PHE A 69 -25.12 5.55 18.69
N ALA A 70 -25.98 4.60 19.09
CA ALA A 70 -26.90 4.75 20.22
C ALA A 70 -26.32 4.26 21.55
N GLY A 71 -25.02 4.02 21.63
CA GLY A 71 -24.35 3.58 22.85
C GLY A 71 -24.68 4.47 24.07
N GLU A 72 -24.60 3.94 25.27
CA GLU A 72 -24.92 4.62 26.51
C GLU A 72 -24.22 5.98 26.60
N ASN A 73 -24.98 7.05 26.84
CA ASN A 73 -24.52 8.43 26.94
C ASN A 73 -23.98 9.07 25.63
N GLY A 74 -24.44 8.63 24.45
CA GLY A 74 -23.97 9.16 23.16
C GLY A 74 -22.54 8.77 22.80
N ARG A 75 -21.98 7.78 23.48
CA ARG A 75 -20.71 7.16 23.11
C ARG A 75 -20.94 6.10 22.03
N ILE A 76 -20.04 6.08 21.07
CA ILE A 76 -20.02 5.04 20.06
C ILE A 76 -19.68 3.71 20.74
N ASP A 77 -20.43 2.66 20.45
CA ASP A 77 -20.12 1.32 20.93
C ASP A 77 -18.86 0.81 20.19
N GLU A 78 -17.73 0.86 20.89
CA GLU A 78 -16.42 0.47 20.35
C GLU A 78 -16.36 -1.01 19.95
N GLU A 79 -17.20 -1.87 20.53
CA GLU A 79 -17.27 -3.29 20.16
C GLU A 79 -17.96 -3.53 18.81
N LEU A 80 -18.88 -2.63 18.42
CA LEU A 80 -19.58 -2.72 17.12
C LEU A 80 -18.83 -2.05 15.96
N ILE A 81 -17.90 -1.14 16.24
CA ILE A 81 -17.09 -0.46 15.21
C ILE A 81 -16.32 -1.46 14.32
N PRO A 82 -15.62 -2.47 14.86
CA PRO A 82 -14.88 -3.41 14.04
C PRO A 82 -15.75 -4.13 13.02
N SER A 83 -16.99 -4.51 13.39
CA SER A 83 -17.89 -5.23 12.48
C SER A 83 -18.35 -4.38 11.30
N LEU A 84 -18.49 -3.07 11.50
CA LEU A 84 -18.93 -2.12 10.48
C LEU A 84 -17.79 -1.52 9.66
N TRP A 85 -16.62 -1.35 10.30
CA TRP A 85 -15.50 -0.57 9.77
C TRP A 85 -14.19 -1.38 9.61
N GLN A 86 -14.18 -2.66 9.97
CA GLN A 86 -12.94 -3.47 9.91
C GLN A 86 -12.24 -3.45 8.54
N PRO A 87 -12.95 -3.60 7.41
CA PRO A 87 -12.28 -3.52 6.11
C PRO A 87 -11.64 -2.16 5.82
N PRO A 88 -12.29 -1.00 6.08
CA PRO A 88 -11.65 0.31 5.93
C PRO A 88 -10.45 0.50 6.85
N LEU A 89 -10.55 0.13 8.13
CA LEU A 89 -9.46 0.31 9.10
C LEU A 89 -8.19 -0.44 8.69
N LEU A 90 -8.30 -1.70 8.29
CA LEU A 90 -7.16 -2.48 7.78
C LEU A 90 -6.58 -1.89 6.50
N THR A 91 -7.42 -1.27 5.67
CA THR A 91 -6.98 -0.59 4.47
C THR A 91 -6.18 0.66 4.80
N PHE A 92 -6.58 1.43 5.80
CA PHE A 92 -5.89 2.66 6.20
C PHE A 92 -4.65 2.44 7.09
N ALA A 93 -4.57 1.30 7.78
CA ALA A 93 -3.42 0.96 8.63
C ALA A 93 -2.21 0.43 7.86
N TYR A 94 -2.26 0.35 6.53
CA TYR A 94 -1.16 -0.16 5.71
C TYR A 94 0.00 0.83 5.65
N ASP A 95 1.21 0.35 5.99
CA ASP A 95 2.47 1.10 5.84
C ASP A 95 3.29 0.53 4.68
N PRO A 96 3.50 1.32 3.60
CA PRO A 96 4.30 0.92 2.46
C PRO A 96 5.77 0.64 2.82
N SER A 97 6.32 1.34 3.82
CA SER A 97 7.71 1.20 4.22
C SER A 97 7.93 -0.15 4.92
N GLU A 98 7.03 -0.51 5.83
CA GLU A 98 7.05 -1.80 6.51
C GLU A 98 6.94 -2.97 5.50
N ALA A 99 6.05 -2.85 4.54
CA ALA A 99 5.89 -3.86 3.49
C ALA A 99 7.16 -4.06 2.65
N VAL A 100 7.88 -2.98 2.32
CA VAL A 100 9.17 -3.04 1.62
C VAL A 100 10.25 -3.63 2.52
N ASP A 101 10.28 -3.30 3.80
CA ASP A 101 11.25 -3.83 4.77
C ASP A 101 11.07 -5.32 4.97
N ASP A 102 9.83 -5.79 5.08
CA ASP A 102 9.50 -7.21 5.14
C ASP A 102 9.94 -7.97 3.89
N TRP A 103 9.68 -7.41 2.72
CA TRP A 103 10.12 -7.99 1.46
C TRP A 103 11.65 -8.03 1.39
N TRP A 104 12.31 -6.92 1.75
CA TRP A 104 13.76 -6.82 1.73
C TRP A 104 14.45 -7.80 2.68
N THR A 105 13.88 -8.01 3.83
CA THR A 105 14.38 -8.99 4.81
C THR A 105 14.36 -10.41 4.25
N LYS A 106 13.35 -10.74 3.45
CA LYS A 106 13.19 -12.07 2.85
C LYS A 106 14.04 -12.27 1.59
N TRP A 107 14.12 -11.26 0.74
CA TRP A 107 14.64 -11.40 -0.63
C TRP A 107 15.79 -10.45 -0.97
N GLY A 108 16.07 -9.44 -0.18
CA GLY A 108 17.07 -8.41 -0.46
C GLY A 108 18.50 -8.98 -0.64
N SER A 109 18.82 -10.06 0.05
CA SER A 109 20.13 -10.72 -0.08
C SER A 109 20.41 -11.25 -1.49
N PHE A 110 19.38 -11.62 -2.24
CA PHE A 110 19.51 -12.08 -3.63
C PHE A 110 19.74 -10.95 -4.63
N LEU A 111 19.52 -9.69 -4.21
CA LEU A 111 19.80 -8.52 -5.01
C LEU A 111 21.21 -7.97 -4.81
N SER A 112 21.95 -8.48 -3.83
CA SER A 112 23.33 -8.07 -3.61
C SER A 112 24.15 -8.39 -4.85
N PRO A 113 24.94 -7.45 -5.38
CA PRO A 113 25.83 -7.73 -6.51
C PRO A 113 26.73 -8.91 -6.12
N SER A 114 26.70 -9.97 -6.89
CA SER A 114 27.74 -11.00 -6.76
C SER A 114 29.09 -10.33 -6.96
N GLU A 115 30.09 -10.66 -6.17
CA GLU A 115 31.44 -10.05 -6.16
C GLU A 115 32.14 -10.00 -7.55
N SER A 116 31.57 -10.64 -8.55
CA SER A 116 32.07 -10.68 -9.92
C SER A 116 31.59 -9.55 -10.82
N ILE A 117 30.59 -8.74 -10.41
CA ILE A 117 30.12 -7.58 -11.19
C ILE A 117 30.44 -6.33 -10.38
N GLN A 118 31.68 -5.84 -10.55
CA GLN A 118 31.98 -4.45 -10.21
C GLN A 118 30.98 -3.57 -10.97
N CYS A 119 29.95 -3.09 -10.30
CA CYS A 119 29.13 -2.00 -10.77
C CYS A 119 30.07 -0.81 -11.02
N LYS A 120 30.56 -0.70 -12.25
CA LYS A 120 31.27 0.50 -12.68
C LYS A 120 30.28 1.63 -12.48
N SER A 121 30.63 2.54 -11.59
CA SER A 121 29.84 3.70 -11.21
C SER A 121 29.47 4.51 -12.44
N ALA A 122 28.30 4.27 -13.00
CA ALA A 122 27.71 5.08 -14.07
C ALA A 122 27.25 6.47 -13.58
N LEU A 123 27.63 6.85 -12.36
CA LEU A 123 27.36 8.17 -11.80
C LEU A 123 28.37 9.23 -12.25
N THR A 124 29.43 8.84 -12.97
CA THR A 124 30.47 9.80 -13.44
C THR A 124 30.12 10.46 -14.78
N ASP A 125 29.12 9.94 -15.51
CA ASP A 125 28.81 10.47 -16.86
C ASP A 125 27.73 11.56 -16.90
N LEU A 126 27.20 11.99 -15.76
CA LEU A 126 26.24 13.11 -15.69
C LEU A 126 26.92 14.48 -15.53
N GLN A 127 28.25 14.54 -15.56
CA GLN A 127 29.00 15.79 -15.32
C GLN A 127 29.50 16.47 -16.59
N VAL A 128 29.03 16.10 -17.77
CA VAL A 128 29.45 16.70 -19.03
C VAL A 128 28.26 17.23 -19.82
N CYS A 129 27.60 18.25 -19.33
CA CYS A 129 26.79 19.18 -20.17
C CYS A 129 26.63 20.57 -19.55
N THR A 130 27.68 21.11 -18.94
CA THR A 130 27.69 22.54 -18.58
C THR A 130 29.03 23.16 -19.00
N SER A 131 29.27 23.16 -20.29
CA SER A 131 30.25 24.08 -20.90
C SER A 131 29.83 24.31 -22.33
N VAL A 132 28.96 25.31 -22.52
CA VAL A 132 28.83 26.04 -23.78
C VAL A 132 29.02 27.50 -23.40
N GLU A 133 30.12 28.01 -23.95
CA GLU A 133 30.45 29.41 -24.04
C GLU A 133 29.34 30.26 -24.65
#